data_b1db0c742ef3ac08f94dd2bc52681bb9
#
_entry.id   b1db0c742ef3ac08f94dd2bc52681bb9
#
_cell.length_a   1.000
_cell.length_b   1.000
_cell.length_c   1.000
_cell.angle_alpha   90.00
_cell.angle_beta   90.00
_cell.angle_gamma   90.00
#
_symmetry.space_group_name_H-M   'P 1'
#
loop_
_entity.id
_entity.type
_entity.pdbx_description
1 polymer ?
#
loop_
_entity_poly.entity_id
_entity_poly.type
_entity_poly.pdbx_seq_one_letter_code
_entity_poly.pdbx_strand_id
1 'polypeptide(L)'
;MFRQVFILFFLSLILFACGQEEVSEKKKQRTINITTSPVQIYNFKDQESAIGTIEGLMDPTIRSEIASSIKKIYTKTGSILKKGDLIAQLDDQDYRYQLELAEAELSQLKIRLNGQNKTYQRNSELVDENFISPNALDEIVNQKNETEELIKISEARAKIAKYRLSKTKIYSPISGKVEKQIASIGDFLKIGDPIIQI
;
A
#
# COMPACT_ATOMS: atom_id res chain seq x y z
N MET A 1 74.09 -83.26 84.29
CA MET A 1 74.46 -82.70 82.93
C MET A 1 73.30 -82.65 81.97
N PHE A 2 72.32 -83.44 81.97
CA PHE A 2 71.20 -83.51 81.06
C PHE A 2 70.19 -82.35 81.24
N ARG A 3 70.04 -81.75 82.37
CA ARG A 3 69.03 -80.67 82.60
C ARG A 3 69.45 -79.32 82.11
N GLN A 4 70.71 -79.04 81.94
CA GLN A 4 71.22 -77.75 81.36
C GLN A 4 71.13 -77.70 79.83
N VAL A 5 71.35 -78.84 79.15
CA VAL A 5 71.23 -78.98 77.76
C VAL A 5 69.81 -78.84 77.28
N PHE A 6 68.84 -79.34 78.05
CA PHE A 6 67.39 -79.22 77.76
C PHE A 6 66.85 -77.78 77.85
N ILE A 7 67.40 -76.99 78.84
CA ILE A 7 67.06 -75.58 78.95
C ILE A 7 67.63 -74.73 77.80
N LEU A 8 68.84 -75.04 77.33
CA LEU A 8 69.43 -74.35 76.20
C LEU A 8 68.73 -74.70 74.88
N PHE A 9 68.30 -75.98 74.74
CA PHE A 9 67.55 -76.39 73.55
C PHE A 9 66.13 -75.72 73.50
N PHE A 10 65.51 -75.60 74.68
CA PHE A 10 64.20 -74.92 74.74
C PHE A 10 64.25 -73.41 74.62
N LEU A 11 65.38 -72.79 75.00
CA LEU A 11 65.63 -71.38 74.82
C LEU A 11 65.97 -71.06 73.33
N SER A 12 66.58 -71.99 72.63
CA SER A 12 66.86 -71.86 71.17
C SER A 12 65.61 -71.99 70.33
N LEU A 13 64.59 -72.76 70.86
CA LEU A 13 63.32 -72.95 70.13
C LEU A 13 62.44 -71.71 70.18
N ILE A 14 62.59 -70.86 71.25
CA ILE A 14 61.77 -69.64 71.42
C ILE A 14 62.27 -68.46 70.55
N LEU A 15 63.55 -68.54 70.11
CA LEU A 15 64.13 -67.50 69.26
C LEU A 15 63.77 -67.63 67.73
N PHE A 16 63.18 -68.77 67.39
CA PHE A 16 62.76 -69.00 65.99
C PHE A 16 61.28 -68.68 65.73
N ALA A 17 60.49 -68.20 66.70
CA ALA A 17 59.06 -67.92 66.57
C ALA A 17 58.74 -66.46 66.30
N CYS A 18 59.70 -65.61 65.86
CA CYS A 18 59.40 -64.24 65.44
C CYS A 18 59.58 -64.14 63.87
N GLY A 19 58.77 -64.90 63.14
CA GLY A 19 58.55 -64.69 61.72
C GLY A 19 57.57 -63.49 61.59
N GLN A 20 58.12 -62.37 61.22
CA GLN A 20 57.41 -61.16 60.89
C GLN A 20 56.64 -61.41 59.62
N GLU A 21 55.35 -61.68 59.72
CA GLU A 21 54.44 -61.59 58.54
C GLU A 21 54.33 -60.10 58.17
N GLU A 22 55.08 -59.69 57.16
CA GLU A 22 54.74 -58.48 56.45
C GLU A 22 53.36 -58.66 55.87
N VAL A 23 52.34 -58.11 56.51
CA VAL A 23 51.06 -57.90 55.93
C VAL A 23 51.22 -56.82 54.86
N SER A 24 51.53 -57.27 53.66
CA SER A 24 51.40 -56.42 52.50
C SER A 24 49.94 -56.05 52.39
N GLU A 25 49.59 -54.88 52.91
CA GLU A 25 48.29 -54.22 52.57
C GLU A 25 48.32 -53.98 51.14
N LYS A 26 47.76 -54.89 50.31
CA LYS A 26 47.31 -54.61 48.96
C LYS A 26 46.34 -53.47 49.07
N LYS A 27 46.81 -52.25 48.93
CA LYS A 27 46.01 -51.06 48.69
C LYS A 27 44.99 -51.39 47.56
N LYS A 28 43.74 -51.65 48.00
CA LYS A 28 42.62 -51.94 47.09
C LYS A 28 42.46 -50.69 46.23
N GLN A 29 43.06 -50.71 45.04
CA GLN A 29 42.84 -49.64 44.05
C GLN A 29 41.31 -49.59 43.82
N ARG A 30 40.71 -48.54 44.25
CA ARG A 30 39.36 -48.24 43.89
C ARG A 30 39.37 -47.99 42.38
N THR A 31 39.03 -48.99 41.59
CA THR A 31 38.73 -48.85 40.19
C THR A 31 37.38 -48.08 40.09
N ILE A 32 37.46 -46.83 39.63
CA ILE A 32 36.29 -46.09 39.29
C ILE A 32 35.86 -46.59 37.93
N ASN A 33 34.76 -47.29 37.84
CA ASN A 33 34.18 -47.69 36.59
C ASN A 33 33.60 -46.41 35.91
N ILE A 34 34.26 -45.94 34.89
CA ILE A 34 33.75 -44.85 34.05
C ILE A 34 33.05 -45.51 32.86
N THR A 35 31.77 -45.21 32.73
CA THR A 35 31.02 -45.58 31.55
C THR A 35 31.30 -44.51 30.51
N THR A 36 32.01 -44.82 29.42
CA THR A 36 32.24 -43.93 28.31
C THR A 36 31.21 -44.27 27.19
N SER A 37 30.59 -43.25 26.68
CA SER A 37 29.76 -43.35 25.51
C SER A 37 30.56 -42.79 24.33
N PRO A 38 30.50 -43.42 23.15
CA PRO A 38 31.15 -42.88 21.98
C PRO A 38 30.53 -41.56 21.61
N VAL A 39 31.35 -40.57 21.26
CA VAL A 39 30.86 -39.28 20.69
C VAL A 39 30.30 -39.56 19.32
N GLN A 40 29.06 -39.30 19.14
CA GLN A 40 28.39 -39.36 17.86
C GLN A 40 28.22 -37.94 17.31
N ILE A 41 28.58 -37.78 16.03
CA ILE A 41 28.31 -36.52 15.33
C ILE A 41 26.89 -36.57 14.83
N TYR A 42 26.05 -35.74 15.39
CA TYR A 42 24.70 -35.50 14.91
C TYR A 42 24.71 -34.23 14.05
N ASN A 43 24.19 -34.36 12.82
CA ASN A 43 23.86 -33.18 12.04
C ASN A 43 22.58 -32.56 12.62
N PHE A 44 22.75 -31.56 13.44
CA PHE A 44 21.65 -30.79 14.01
C PHE A 44 21.22 -29.78 12.96
N LYS A 45 19.99 -29.91 12.44
CA LYS A 45 19.33 -28.85 11.69
C LYS A 45 18.62 -27.95 12.66
N ASP A 46 19.22 -26.82 12.95
CA ASP A 46 18.53 -25.76 13.68
C ASP A 46 17.49 -25.15 12.73
N GLN A 47 16.23 -25.34 13.03
CA GLN A 47 15.11 -24.76 12.27
C GLN A 47 14.51 -23.65 13.14
N GLU A 48 14.85 -22.41 12.78
CA GLU A 48 14.14 -21.26 13.31
C GLU A 48 12.91 -20.98 12.46
N SER A 49 11.75 -20.89 13.10
CA SER A 49 10.53 -20.44 12.44
C SER A 49 10.18 -19.04 12.91
N ALA A 50 10.03 -18.13 11.97
CA ALA A 50 9.56 -16.78 12.24
C ALA A 50 8.22 -16.55 11.54
N ILE A 51 7.31 -15.85 12.20
CA ILE A 51 6.08 -15.37 11.58
C ILE A 51 6.43 -14.03 10.95
N GLY A 52 6.24 -13.92 9.63
CA GLY A 52 6.41 -12.68 8.89
C GLY A 52 5.10 -12.28 8.22
N THR A 53 4.83 -10.98 8.16
CA THR A 53 3.76 -10.42 7.36
C THR A 53 4.36 -9.93 6.04
N ILE A 54 3.76 -10.32 4.93
CA ILE A 54 4.12 -9.80 3.62
C ILE A 54 3.22 -8.59 3.37
N GLU A 55 3.82 -7.42 3.31
CA GLU A 55 3.12 -6.19 2.95
C GLU A 55 3.44 -5.81 1.51
N GLY A 56 2.45 -5.27 0.80
CA GLY A 56 2.65 -4.74 -0.54
C GLY A 56 3.58 -3.51 -0.50
N LEU A 57 4.42 -3.35 -1.51
CA LEU A 57 5.26 -2.16 -1.65
C LEU A 57 4.42 -0.88 -1.80
N MET A 58 3.20 -1.01 -2.32
CA MET A 58 2.20 0.04 -2.47
C MET A 58 0.82 -0.55 -2.18
N ASP A 59 0.15 -0.01 -1.17
CA ASP A 59 -1.22 -0.37 -0.81
C ASP A 59 -2.14 0.87 -0.95
N PRO A 60 -2.38 1.36 -2.18
CA PRO A 60 -3.13 2.57 -2.38
C PRO A 60 -4.60 2.36 -2.03
N THR A 61 -5.12 3.25 -1.21
CA THR A 61 -6.56 3.39 -0.99
C THR A 61 -7.15 4.29 -2.06
N ILE A 62 -8.06 3.76 -2.87
CA ILE A 62 -8.80 4.53 -3.87
C ILE A 62 -9.91 5.30 -3.18
N ARG A 63 -9.92 6.62 -3.39
CA ARG A 63 -10.83 7.55 -2.73
C ARG A 63 -11.69 8.29 -3.73
N SER A 64 -12.85 8.77 -3.28
CA SER A 64 -13.71 9.61 -4.11
C SER A 64 -13.11 11.00 -4.28
N GLU A 65 -13.08 11.48 -5.53
CA GLU A 65 -12.68 12.86 -5.87
C GLU A 65 -13.87 13.84 -5.91
N ILE A 66 -15.10 13.31 -5.82
CA ILE A 66 -16.35 14.09 -5.85
C ILE A 66 -17.31 13.58 -4.79
N ALA A 67 -18.31 14.39 -4.44
CA ALA A 67 -19.36 14.01 -3.48
C ALA A 67 -20.57 13.48 -4.25
N SER A 68 -20.89 12.19 -4.06
CA SER A 68 -22.06 11.54 -4.68
C SER A 68 -22.35 10.18 -4.07
N SER A 69 -23.54 9.62 -4.33
CA SER A 69 -23.91 8.27 -3.91
C SER A 69 -23.35 7.22 -4.87
N ILE A 70 -23.00 6.06 -4.32
CA ILE A 70 -22.54 4.93 -5.12
C ILE A 70 -23.73 4.25 -5.78
N LYS A 71 -23.77 4.28 -7.10
CA LYS A 71 -24.80 3.63 -7.90
C LYS A 71 -24.49 2.17 -8.20
N LYS A 72 -23.18 1.86 -8.41
CA LYS A 72 -22.74 0.52 -8.73
C LYS A 72 -21.27 0.31 -8.37
N ILE A 73 -20.94 -0.89 -7.87
CA ILE A 73 -19.56 -1.35 -7.66
C ILE A 73 -19.36 -2.57 -8.52
N TYR A 74 -18.25 -2.59 -9.27
CA TYR A 74 -17.92 -3.65 -10.22
C TYR A 74 -16.88 -4.64 -9.69
N THR A 75 -16.30 -4.33 -8.53
CA THR A 75 -15.21 -5.09 -7.90
C THR A 75 -15.62 -5.62 -6.54
N LYS A 76 -14.98 -6.71 -6.11
CA LYS A 76 -15.18 -7.32 -4.78
C LYS A 76 -13.81 -7.57 -4.16
N THR A 77 -13.76 -7.69 -2.84
CA THR A 77 -12.57 -8.17 -2.13
C THR A 77 -12.05 -9.46 -2.76
N GLY A 78 -10.76 -9.50 -3.03
CA GLY A 78 -10.08 -10.61 -3.70
C GLY A 78 -10.05 -10.54 -5.23
N SER A 79 -10.77 -9.60 -5.88
CA SER A 79 -10.75 -9.42 -7.34
C SER A 79 -9.38 -8.92 -7.81
N ILE A 80 -8.94 -9.39 -8.98
CA ILE A 80 -7.73 -8.90 -9.65
C ILE A 80 -8.14 -7.79 -10.60
N LEU A 81 -7.51 -6.63 -10.47
CA LEU A 81 -7.71 -5.44 -11.30
C LEU A 81 -6.51 -5.17 -12.18
N LYS A 82 -6.77 -4.66 -13.37
CA LYS A 82 -5.76 -4.05 -14.24
C LYS A 82 -5.88 -2.52 -14.14
N LYS A 83 -4.78 -1.84 -14.40
CA LYS A 83 -4.80 -0.37 -14.54
C LYS A 83 -5.83 0.04 -15.58
N GLY A 84 -6.75 0.92 -15.20
CA GLY A 84 -7.85 1.42 -16.04
C GLY A 84 -9.16 0.65 -15.89
N ASP A 85 -9.22 -0.43 -15.11
CA ASP A 85 -10.47 -1.14 -14.86
C ASP A 85 -11.44 -0.27 -14.04
N LEU A 86 -12.74 -0.36 -14.37
CA LEU A 86 -13.80 0.38 -13.69
C LEU A 86 -14.10 -0.28 -12.34
N ILE A 87 -13.90 0.47 -11.25
CA ILE A 87 -14.12 0.04 -9.87
C ILE A 87 -15.55 0.30 -9.44
N ALA A 88 -15.98 1.55 -9.59
CA ALA A 88 -17.30 1.99 -9.15
C ALA A 88 -17.85 3.08 -10.06
N GLN A 89 -19.16 3.19 -10.07
CA GLN A 89 -19.91 4.27 -10.70
C GLN A 89 -20.74 4.98 -9.65
N LEU A 90 -20.51 6.28 -9.52
CA LEU A 90 -21.29 7.17 -8.69
C LEU A 90 -22.51 7.66 -9.46
N ASP A 91 -23.49 8.24 -8.77
CA ASP A 91 -24.60 8.92 -9.41
C ASP A 91 -24.07 10.16 -10.16
N ASP A 92 -24.29 10.20 -11.44
CA ASP A 92 -23.77 11.21 -12.35
C ASP A 92 -24.80 12.25 -12.77
N GLN A 93 -26.04 12.16 -12.30
CA GLN A 93 -27.16 12.95 -12.79
C GLN A 93 -26.93 14.46 -12.60
N ASP A 94 -26.59 14.87 -11.39
CA ASP A 94 -26.34 16.29 -11.08
C ASP A 94 -25.15 16.84 -11.89
N TYR A 95 -24.10 16.05 -12.08
CA TYR A 95 -22.93 16.44 -12.86
C TYR A 95 -23.23 16.54 -14.35
N ARG A 96 -24.14 15.72 -14.88
CA ARG A 96 -24.63 15.85 -16.25
C ARG A 96 -25.39 17.14 -16.45
N TYR A 97 -26.28 17.48 -15.52
CA TYR A 97 -27.04 18.74 -15.59
C TYR A 97 -26.11 19.97 -15.49
N GLN A 98 -25.09 19.92 -14.61
CA GLN A 98 -24.10 20.99 -14.53
C GLN A 98 -23.30 21.16 -15.85
N LEU A 99 -22.95 20.06 -16.50
CA LEU A 99 -22.27 20.12 -17.79
C LEU A 99 -23.19 20.69 -18.86
N GLU A 100 -24.44 20.21 -18.94
CA GLU A 100 -25.44 20.68 -19.91
C GLU A 100 -25.69 22.19 -19.76
N LEU A 101 -25.82 22.68 -18.53
CA LEU A 101 -25.97 24.11 -18.24
C LEU A 101 -24.76 24.90 -18.74
N ALA A 102 -23.54 24.45 -18.43
CA ALA A 102 -22.33 25.14 -18.84
C ALA A 102 -22.13 25.13 -20.37
N GLU A 103 -22.52 24.05 -21.04
CA GLU A 103 -22.51 23.96 -22.51
C GLU A 103 -23.55 24.86 -23.16
N ALA A 104 -24.73 25.00 -22.54
CA ALA A 104 -25.77 25.91 -22.99
C ALA A 104 -25.34 27.38 -22.87
N GLU A 105 -24.71 27.78 -21.75
CA GLU A 105 -24.13 29.12 -21.56
C GLU A 105 -23.07 29.43 -22.63
N LEU A 106 -22.19 28.49 -22.90
CA LEU A 106 -21.17 28.60 -23.94
C LEU A 106 -21.80 28.78 -25.34
N SER A 107 -22.81 27.97 -25.63
CA SER A 107 -23.56 28.06 -26.91
C SER A 107 -24.22 29.42 -27.07
N GLN A 108 -24.83 29.96 -26.03
CA GLN A 108 -25.46 31.30 -26.03
C GLN A 108 -24.44 32.40 -26.40
N LEU A 109 -23.25 32.36 -25.78
CA LEU A 109 -22.18 33.33 -26.05
C LEU A 109 -21.65 33.21 -27.47
N LYS A 110 -21.50 31.99 -28.00
CA LYS A 110 -21.08 31.74 -29.39
C LYS A 110 -22.09 32.29 -30.40
N ILE A 111 -23.40 32.16 -30.11
CA ILE A 111 -24.46 32.77 -30.93
C ILE A 111 -24.38 34.28 -30.87
N ARG A 112 -24.17 34.87 -29.66
CA ARG A 112 -23.97 36.33 -29.51
C ARG A 112 -22.80 36.83 -30.36
N LEU A 113 -21.64 36.18 -30.26
CA LEU A 113 -20.43 36.53 -31.01
C LEU A 113 -20.70 36.46 -32.54
N ASN A 114 -21.39 35.44 -33.00
CA ASN A 114 -21.77 35.34 -34.42
C ASN A 114 -22.63 36.54 -34.88
N GLY A 115 -23.60 36.96 -34.06
CA GLY A 115 -24.37 38.17 -34.29
C GLY A 115 -23.53 39.45 -34.36
N GLN A 116 -22.60 39.60 -33.39
CA GLN A 116 -21.67 40.75 -33.33
C GLN A 116 -20.73 40.77 -34.54
N ASN A 117 -20.21 39.60 -34.98
CA ASN A 117 -19.41 39.50 -36.19
C ASN A 117 -20.15 39.99 -37.45
N LYS A 118 -21.41 39.60 -37.60
CA LYS A 118 -22.27 40.11 -38.72
C LYS A 118 -22.51 41.60 -38.65
N THR A 119 -22.70 42.12 -37.42
CA THR A 119 -22.85 43.56 -37.17
C THR A 119 -21.57 44.32 -37.49
N TYR A 120 -20.43 43.78 -37.04
CA TYR A 120 -19.12 44.35 -37.38
C TYR A 120 -18.87 44.42 -38.86
N GLN A 121 -19.11 43.34 -39.61
CA GLN A 121 -18.92 43.30 -41.06
C GLN A 121 -19.75 44.39 -41.77
N ARG A 122 -21.05 44.52 -41.44
CA ARG A 122 -21.91 45.55 -42.04
C ARG A 122 -21.46 46.96 -41.70
N ASN A 123 -21.03 47.21 -40.42
CA ASN A 123 -20.64 48.54 -40.04
C ASN A 123 -19.24 48.94 -40.53
N SER A 124 -18.33 47.98 -40.74
CA SER A 124 -17.03 48.27 -41.37
C SER A 124 -17.18 48.75 -42.79
N GLU A 125 -18.09 48.18 -43.60
CA GLU A 125 -18.39 48.67 -44.93
C GLU A 125 -18.97 50.11 -44.92
N LEU A 126 -19.84 50.42 -43.93
CA LEU A 126 -20.43 51.77 -43.77
C LEU A 126 -19.42 52.82 -43.30
N VAL A 127 -18.39 52.47 -42.53
CA VAL A 127 -17.28 53.37 -42.17
C VAL A 127 -16.45 53.70 -43.38
N ASP A 128 -16.13 52.73 -44.21
CA ASP A 128 -15.35 52.93 -45.44
C ASP A 128 -16.07 53.87 -46.44
N GLU A 129 -17.40 53.86 -46.42
CA GLU A 129 -18.25 54.78 -47.21
C GLU A 129 -18.52 56.12 -46.46
N ASN A 130 -17.97 56.34 -45.28
CA ASN A 130 -18.19 57.56 -44.41
C ASN A 130 -19.63 57.75 -43.96
N PHE A 131 -20.46 56.68 -43.88
CA PHE A 131 -21.83 56.77 -43.35
C PHE A 131 -21.91 56.69 -41.82
N ILE A 132 -20.89 56.12 -41.13
CA ILE A 132 -20.82 56.07 -39.69
C ILE A 132 -19.42 56.50 -39.19
N SER A 133 -19.34 56.91 -37.92
CA SER A 133 -18.08 57.35 -37.34
C SER A 133 -17.17 56.18 -36.98
N PRO A 134 -15.84 56.34 -37.09
CA PRO A 134 -14.89 55.29 -36.61
C PRO A 134 -15.12 54.90 -35.16
N ASN A 135 -15.47 55.85 -34.27
CA ASN A 135 -15.74 55.56 -32.85
C ASN A 135 -16.91 54.56 -32.67
N ALA A 136 -17.93 54.59 -33.56
CA ALA A 136 -19.04 53.63 -33.51
C ALA A 136 -18.58 52.19 -33.84
N LEU A 137 -17.61 52.06 -34.76
CA LEU A 137 -17.02 50.77 -35.09
C LEU A 137 -16.15 50.24 -33.93
N ASP A 138 -15.36 51.14 -33.29
CA ASP A 138 -14.53 50.77 -32.13
C ASP A 138 -15.36 50.24 -30.98
N GLU A 139 -16.56 50.78 -30.72
CA GLU A 139 -17.49 50.23 -29.70
C GLU A 139 -17.93 48.80 -30.03
N ILE A 140 -18.26 48.53 -31.33
CA ILE A 140 -18.64 47.22 -31.78
C ILE A 140 -17.47 46.22 -31.63
N VAL A 141 -16.25 46.65 -31.92
CA VAL A 141 -15.02 45.83 -31.74
C VAL A 141 -14.80 45.52 -30.25
N ASN A 142 -14.95 46.50 -29.36
CA ASN A 142 -14.83 46.29 -27.93
C ASN A 142 -15.85 45.32 -27.41
N GLN A 143 -17.12 45.42 -27.78
CA GLN A 143 -18.17 44.47 -27.38
C GLN A 143 -17.93 43.05 -27.90
N LYS A 144 -17.40 42.94 -29.12
CA LYS A 144 -16.99 41.64 -29.68
C LYS A 144 -15.84 41.02 -28.89
N ASN A 145 -14.79 41.80 -28.62
CA ASN A 145 -13.64 41.34 -27.82
C ASN A 145 -14.06 40.91 -26.41
N GLU A 146 -14.95 41.68 -25.76
CA GLU A 146 -15.50 41.30 -24.47
C GLU A 146 -16.23 39.96 -24.55
N THR A 147 -17.05 39.75 -25.58
CA THR A 147 -17.76 38.46 -25.77
C THR A 147 -16.78 37.32 -26.03
N GLU A 148 -15.70 37.54 -26.77
CA GLU A 148 -14.66 36.54 -26.98
C GLU A 148 -14.00 36.12 -25.64
N GLU A 149 -13.72 37.08 -24.75
CA GLU A 149 -13.16 36.74 -23.40
C GLU A 149 -14.20 35.99 -22.54
N LEU A 150 -15.48 36.36 -22.61
CA LEU A 150 -16.56 35.64 -21.91
C LEU A 150 -16.70 34.18 -22.43
N ILE A 151 -16.49 33.94 -23.72
CA ILE A 151 -16.46 32.60 -24.31
C ILE A 151 -15.33 31.78 -23.70
N LYS A 152 -14.12 32.33 -23.57
CA LYS A 152 -12.99 31.62 -22.93
C LYS A 152 -13.29 31.23 -21.49
N ILE A 153 -13.91 32.12 -20.72
CA ILE A 153 -14.37 31.85 -19.35
C ILE A 153 -15.40 30.71 -19.34
N SER A 154 -16.39 30.76 -20.24
CA SER A 154 -17.44 29.75 -20.31
C SER A 154 -16.90 28.40 -20.79
N GLU A 155 -15.94 28.37 -21.71
CA GLU A 155 -15.24 27.15 -22.11
C GLU A 155 -14.50 26.50 -20.94
N ALA A 156 -13.83 27.32 -20.10
CA ALA A 156 -13.20 26.82 -18.87
C ALA A 156 -14.20 26.21 -17.90
N ARG A 157 -15.38 26.85 -17.74
CA ARG A 157 -16.47 26.32 -16.89
C ARG A 157 -16.99 24.98 -17.41
N ALA A 158 -17.27 24.88 -18.71
CA ALA A 158 -17.69 23.63 -19.33
C ALA A 158 -16.65 22.52 -19.18
N LYS A 159 -15.36 22.86 -19.32
CA LYS A 159 -14.25 21.91 -19.08
C LYS A 159 -14.19 21.42 -17.64
N ILE A 160 -14.42 22.29 -16.66
CA ILE A 160 -14.49 21.92 -15.24
C ILE A 160 -15.68 20.99 -14.98
N ALA A 161 -16.85 21.31 -15.50
CA ALA A 161 -18.05 20.48 -15.35
C ALA A 161 -17.85 19.10 -15.97
N LYS A 162 -17.26 19.02 -17.16
CA LYS A 162 -16.91 17.78 -17.85
C LYS A 162 -15.89 16.94 -17.05
N TYR A 163 -14.90 17.58 -16.47
CA TYR A 163 -13.92 16.93 -15.60
C TYR A 163 -14.60 16.32 -14.39
N ARG A 164 -15.47 17.07 -13.69
CA ARG A 164 -16.21 16.54 -12.53
C ARG A 164 -17.11 15.36 -12.91
N LEU A 165 -17.79 15.44 -14.05
CA LEU A 165 -18.59 14.32 -14.58
C LEU A 165 -17.72 13.09 -14.84
N SER A 166 -16.50 13.26 -15.36
CA SER A 166 -15.60 12.12 -15.58
C SER A 166 -15.20 11.41 -14.29
N LYS A 167 -15.18 12.13 -13.14
CA LYS A 167 -14.84 11.59 -11.82
C LYS A 167 -15.98 10.79 -11.17
N THR A 168 -17.18 10.77 -11.78
CA THR A 168 -18.26 9.86 -11.34
C THR A 168 -17.94 8.40 -11.66
N LYS A 169 -17.05 8.12 -12.60
CA LYS A 169 -16.53 6.79 -12.90
C LYS A 169 -15.15 6.64 -12.29
N ILE A 170 -15.01 5.72 -11.36
CA ILE A 170 -13.79 5.51 -10.61
C ILE A 170 -13.03 4.33 -11.21
N TYR A 171 -11.81 4.60 -11.67
CA TYR A 171 -10.95 3.62 -12.30
C TYR A 171 -9.73 3.28 -11.45
N SER A 172 -9.19 2.06 -11.62
CA SER A 172 -7.96 1.66 -10.97
C SER A 172 -6.74 2.37 -11.57
N PRO A 173 -5.91 3.08 -10.77
CA PRO A 173 -4.69 3.71 -11.26
C PRO A 173 -3.54 2.71 -11.46
N ILE A 174 -3.62 1.53 -10.84
CA ILE A 174 -2.61 0.47 -10.87
C ILE A 174 -3.25 -0.89 -11.14
N SER A 175 -2.42 -1.88 -11.44
CA SER A 175 -2.83 -3.28 -11.44
C SER A 175 -2.53 -3.89 -10.07
N GLY A 176 -3.47 -4.68 -9.53
CA GLY A 176 -3.33 -5.30 -8.21
C GLY A 176 -4.52 -6.16 -7.84
N LYS A 177 -4.52 -6.67 -6.62
CA LYS A 177 -5.63 -7.42 -6.05
C LYS A 177 -6.34 -6.56 -5.02
N VAL A 178 -7.66 -6.50 -5.09
CA VAL A 178 -8.48 -5.78 -4.09
C VAL A 178 -8.34 -6.46 -2.74
N GLU A 179 -7.71 -5.79 -1.80
CA GLU A 179 -7.53 -6.28 -0.43
C GLU A 179 -8.84 -6.13 0.34
N LYS A 180 -9.44 -4.96 0.26
CA LYS A 180 -10.66 -4.64 1.01
C LYS A 180 -11.57 -3.70 0.23
N GLN A 181 -12.85 -4.05 0.16
CA GLN A 181 -13.92 -3.12 -0.22
C GLN A 181 -14.40 -2.41 1.05
N ILE A 182 -14.36 -1.08 1.06
CA ILE A 182 -14.70 -0.24 2.22
C ILE A 182 -16.09 0.32 2.06
N ALA A 183 -16.41 0.86 0.90
CA ALA A 183 -17.71 1.46 0.61
C ALA A 183 -18.68 0.48 -0.02
N SER A 184 -19.99 0.71 0.16
CA SER A 184 -21.09 -0.12 -0.32
C SER A 184 -21.99 0.63 -1.30
N ILE A 185 -22.76 -0.11 -2.10
CA ILE A 185 -23.76 0.46 -2.99
C ILE A 185 -24.82 1.21 -2.14
N GLY A 186 -25.14 2.44 -2.52
CA GLY A 186 -26.05 3.32 -1.82
C GLY A 186 -25.38 4.27 -0.82
N ASP A 187 -24.12 4.05 -0.46
CA ASP A 187 -23.38 4.96 0.41
C ASP A 187 -23.21 6.32 -0.28
N PHE A 188 -23.38 7.39 0.49
CA PHE A 188 -23.02 8.74 0.06
C PHE A 188 -21.56 9.03 0.43
N LEU A 189 -20.74 9.26 -0.58
CA LEU A 189 -19.32 9.59 -0.43
C LEU A 189 -19.12 11.11 -0.42
N LYS A 190 -18.26 11.56 0.47
CA LYS A 190 -17.65 12.89 0.42
C LYS A 190 -16.32 12.83 -0.34
N ILE A 191 -15.80 14.00 -0.71
CA ILE A 191 -14.46 14.09 -1.30
C ILE A 191 -13.43 13.57 -0.28
N GLY A 192 -12.61 12.61 -0.70
CA GLY A 192 -11.60 11.97 0.12
C GLY A 192 -12.06 10.68 0.81
N ASP A 193 -13.34 10.31 0.76
CA ASP A 193 -13.82 9.07 1.38
C ASP A 193 -13.23 7.83 0.66
N PRO A 194 -12.80 6.81 1.42
CA PRO A 194 -12.20 5.61 0.86
C PRO A 194 -13.27 4.70 0.25
N ILE A 195 -12.92 4.05 -0.87
CA ILE A 195 -13.83 3.14 -1.60
C ILE A 195 -13.30 1.73 -1.55
N ILE A 196 -12.06 1.51 -1.99
CA ILE A 196 -11.37 0.22 -1.94
C ILE A 196 -9.90 0.42 -1.60
N GLN A 197 -9.28 -0.65 -1.12
CA GLN A 197 -7.83 -0.78 -0.94
C GLN A 197 -7.33 -1.89 -1.89
N ILE A 198 -6.21 -1.60 -2.59
CA ILE A 198 -5.62 -2.51 -3.59
C ILE A 198 -4.26 -2.94 -3.08
#